data_877cc63b22be14fb64641ec9f7b84122
#
_entry.id   877cc63b22be14fb64641ec9f7b84122
#
_cell.length_a   1.000
_cell.length_b   1.000
_cell.length_c   1.000
_cell.angle_alpha   90.00
_cell.angle_beta   90.00
_cell.angle_gamma   90.00
#
_symmetry.space_group_name_H-M   'P 1'
#
loop_
_entity.id
_entity.type
_entity.pdbx_description
1 polymer ?
#
loop_
_entity_poly.entity_id
_entity_poly.type
_entity_poly.pdbx_seq_one_letter_code
_entity_poly.pdbx_strand_id
1 'polypeptide(L)'
;MRVAVLHVELFIPHALSLKDKRMVLRRVKDRLGKFNVAVAEVEHQDVWQRAALGIVAISTTAAHVEQQLASVADEIDRVEPGLVTRTELEYLA
;
A
#
# COMPACT_ATOMS: atom_id res chain seq x y z
N MET A 1 -14.59 12.17 13.09
CA MET A 1 -14.16 11.30 12.00
C MET A 1 -12.81 11.75 11.49
N ARG A 2 -11.87 10.82 11.36
CA ARG A 2 -10.56 11.09 10.78
C ARG A 2 -10.37 10.18 9.58
N VAL A 3 -9.84 10.73 8.49
CA VAL A 3 -9.57 10.00 7.25
C VAL A 3 -8.15 10.35 6.79
N ALA A 4 -7.35 9.34 6.45
CA ALA A 4 -6.01 9.56 5.93
C ALA A 4 -5.70 8.57 4.82
N VAL A 5 -4.81 9.00 3.93
CA VAL A 5 -4.23 8.13 2.90
C VAL A 5 -2.75 7.90 3.20
N LEU A 6 -2.33 6.65 3.09
CA LEU A 6 -0.92 6.29 3.07
C LEU A 6 -0.51 6.11 1.61
N HIS A 7 0.44 6.93 1.16
CA HIS A 7 1.07 6.77 -0.14
C HIS A 7 2.23 5.81 0.03
N VAL A 8 2.25 4.71 -0.73
CA VAL A 8 3.29 3.66 -0.61
C VAL A 8 3.94 3.46 -1.97
N GLU A 9 5.25 3.67 -2.03
CA GLU A 9 6.04 3.33 -3.21
C GLU A 9 6.61 1.93 -3.05
N LEU A 10 6.46 1.11 -4.09
CA LEU A 10 6.98 -0.25 -4.13
C LEU A 10 8.03 -0.39 -5.23
N PHE A 11 9.06 -1.18 -4.95
CA PHE A 11 10.07 -1.59 -5.93
C PHE A 11 10.06 -3.11 -6.08
N ILE A 12 9.88 -3.58 -7.32
CA ILE A 12 9.72 -5.00 -7.65
C ILE A 12 10.75 -5.36 -8.71
N PRO A 13 12.05 -5.51 -8.33
CA PRO A 13 13.14 -5.64 -9.29
C PRO A 13 13.07 -6.89 -10.15
N HIS A 14 12.42 -7.97 -9.67
CA HIS A 14 12.28 -9.22 -10.42
C HIS A 14 11.11 -9.23 -11.40
N ALA A 15 10.29 -8.20 -11.44
CA ALA A 15 9.18 -8.12 -12.38
C ALA A 15 9.71 -7.85 -13.79
N LEU A 16 9.41 -8.75 -14.73
CA LEU A 16 9.83 -8.68 -16.12
C LEU A 16 8.66 -8.42 -17.07
N SER A 17 7.47 -8.16 -16.52
CA SER A 17 6.26 -7.88 -17.28
C SER A 17 5.22 -7.24 -16.36
N LEU A 18 4.16 -6.67 -16.94
CA LEU A 18 3.01 -6.21 -16.17
C LEU A 18 2.30 -7.36 -15.46
N LYS A 19 2.32 -8.55 -16.05
CA LYS A 19 1.76 -9.75 -15.41
C LYS A 19 2.48 -10.08 -14.11
N ASP A 20 3.82 -10.05 -14.11
CA ASP A 20 4.61 -10.30 -12.90
C ASP A 20 4.29 -9.27 -11.82
N LYS A 21 4.22 -8.00 -12.18
CA LYS A 21 3.84 -6.93 -11.25
C LYS A 21 2.45 -7.16 -10.67
N ARG A 22 1.46 -7.50 -11.51
CA ARG A 22 0.09 -7.74 -11.06
C ARG A 22 -0.01 -8.90 -10.08
N MET A 23 0.82 -9.93 -10.24
CA MET A 23 0.87 -11.05 -9.30
C MET A 23 1.32 -10.60 -7.91
N VAL A 24 2.36 -9.76 -7.85
CA VAL A 24 2.84 -9.19 -6.58
C VAL A 24 1.76 -8.29 -5.96
N LEU A 25 1.17 -7.39 -6.74
CA LEU A 25 0.14 -6.48 -6.24
C LEU A 25 -1.11 -7.23 -5.77
N ARG A 26 -1.47 -8.34 -6.41
CA ARG A 26 -2.58 -9.18 -5.97
C ARG A 26 -2.29 -9.78 -4.60
N ARG A 27 -1.07 -10.29 -4.39
CA ARG A 27 -0.65 -10.81 -3.09
C ARG A 27 -0.72 -9.73 -2.00
N VAL A 28 -0.27 -8.52 -2.33
CA VAL A 28 -0.37 -7.37 -1.43
C VAL A 28 -1.83 -7.09 -1.07
N LYS A 29 -2.69 -6.96 -2.07
CA LYS A 29 -4.11 -6.66 -1.86
C LYS A 29 -4.81 -7.76 -1.04
N ASP A 30 -4.49 -9.02 -1.30
CA ASP A 30 -5.04 -10.14 -0.55
C ASP A 30 -4.64 -10.08 0.93
N ARG A 31 -3.38 -9.74 1.20
CA ARG A 31 -2.90 -9.55 2.58
C ARG A 31 -3.60 -8.40 3.29
N LEU A 32 -3.91 -7.32 2.56
CA LEU A 32 -4.57 -6.16 3.12
C LEU A 32 -6.09 -6.35 3.31
N GLY A 33 -6.66 -7.41 2.76
CA GLY A 33 -8.10 -7.70 2.88
C GLY A 33 -8.59 -7.88 4.31
N LYS A 34 -7.71 -8.18 5.27
CA LYS A 34 -8.05 -8.27 6.70
C LYS A 34 -8.09 -6.92 7.41
N PHE A 35 -7.63 -5.87 6.76
CA PHE A 35 -7.65 -4.50 7.30
C PHE A 35 -8.86 -3.75 6.78
N ASN A 36 -9.37 -2.81 7.59
CA ASN A 36 -10.47 -1.95 7.18
C ASN A 36 -9.93 -0.75 6.39
N VAL A 37 -9.45 -1.01 5.18
CA VAL A 37 -8.85 0.00 4.30
C VAL A 37 -9.30 -0.20 2.86
N ALA A 38 -9.24 0.88 2.08
CA ALA A 38 -9.40 0.84 0.63
C ALA A 38 -8.03 1.00 -0.02
N VAL A 39 -7.76 0.22 -1.06
CA VAL A 39 -6.44 0.17 -1.73
C VAL A 39 -6.61 0.35 -3.22
N ALA A 40 -5.77 1.20 -3.83
CA ALA A 40 -5.71 1.34 -5.27
C ALA A 40 -4.26 1.59 -5.72
N GLU A 41 -3.92 1.11 -6.91
CA GLU A 41 -2.70 1.51 -7.60
C GLU A 41 -2.95 2.88 -8.23
N VAL A 42 -2.15 3.89 -7.88
CA VAL A 42 -2.43 5.29 -8.24
C VAL A 42 -1.43 5.89 -9.21
N GLU A 43 -0.23 5.30 -9.35
CA GLU A 43 0.79 5.75 -10.29
C GLU A 43 1.61 4.56 -10.80
N HIS A 44 2.39 4.77 -11.85
CA HIS A 44 3.32 3.80 -12.46
C HIS A 44 2.61 2.58 -13.07
N GLN A 45 1.36 2.72 -13.53
CA GLN A 45 0.57 1.60 -14.04
C GLN A 45 1.28 0.84 -15.17
N ASP A 46 2.05 1.54 -16.02
CA ASP A 46 2.74 0.95 -17.17
C ASP A 46 4.19 0.59 -16.89
N VAL A 47 4.67 0.76 -15.66
CA VAL A 47 6.04 0.42 -15.25
C VAL A 47 6.02 -0.94 -14.56
N TRP A 48 6.94 -1.84 -14.98
CA TRP A 48 6.93 -3.22 -14.46
C TRP A 48 7.50 -3.33 -13.06
N GLN A 49 8.52 -2.55 -12.74
CA GLN A 49 9.33 -2.71 -11.53
C GLN A 49 8.99 -1.70 -10.43
N ARG A 50 8.00 -0.85 -10.67
CA ARG A 50 7.55 0.14 -9.69
C ARG A 50 6.03 0.14 -9.61
N ALA A 51 5.53 0.38 -8.41
CA ALA A 51 4.12 0.61 -8.18
C ALA A 51 3.95 1.67 -7.11
N ALA A 52 2.88 2.46 -7.21
CA ALA A 52 2.48 3.39 -6.17
C ALA A 52 1.07 3.06 -5.74
N LEU A 53 0.88 2.80 -4.45
CA LEU A 53 -0.42 2.49 -3.87
C LEU A 53 -0.93 3.66 -3.04
N GLY A 54 -2.22 3.94 -3.14
CA GLY A 54 -2.94 4.77 -2.19
C GLY A 54 -3.78 3.87 -1.30
N ILE A 55 -3.64 4.02 0.02
CA ILE A 55 -4.35 3.21 1.00
C ILE A 55 -5.06 4.13 1.97
N VAL A 56 -6.39 4.08 1.99
CA VAL A 56 -7.22 4.98 2.79
C VAL A 56 -7.79 4.24 3.98
N ALA A 57 -7.63 4.85 5.16
CA ALA A 57 -8.25 4.38 6.40
C ALA A 57 -9.12 5.47 7.01
N ILE A 58 -10.16 5.05 7.70
CA ILE A 58 -11.10 5.92 8.40
C ILE A 58 -11.33 5.39 9.81
N SER A 59 -11.40 6.29 10.79
CA SER A 59 -11.73 5.95 12.17
C SER A 59 -12.24 7.18 12.91
N THR A 60 -12.56 6.99 14.18
CA THR A 60 -13.00 8.09 15.06
C THR A 60 -11.82 8.92 15.56
N THR A 61 -10.60 8.35 15.63
CA THR A 61 -9.42 9.04 16.17
C THR A 61 -8.26 8.98 15.21
N ALA A 62 -7.39 10.01 15.24
CA ALA A 62 -6.15 10.04 14.48
C ALA A 62 -5.20 8.90 14.88
N ALA A 63 -5.08 8.63 16.18
CA ALA A 63 -4.21 7.56 16.68
C ALA A 63 -4.57 6.21 16.08
N HIS A 64 -5.85 5.88 15.98
CA HIS A 64 -6.32 4.62 15.42
C HIS A 64 -6.06 4.53 13.91
N VAL A 65 -6.28 5.61 13.18
CA VAL A 65 -5.98 5.68 11.73
C VAL A 65 -4.48 5.45 11.50
N GLU A 66 -3.62 6.13 12.26
CA GLU A 66 -2.16 6.01 12.12
C GLU A 66 -1.69 4.61 12.46
N GLN A 67 -2.20 4.02 13.53
CA GLN A 67 -1.87 2.65 13.93
C GLN A 67 -2.27 1.65 12.84
N GLN A 68 -3.46 1.79 12.27
CA GLN A 68 -3.94 0.93 11.19
C GLN A 68 -3.02 1.03 9.97
N LEU A 69 -2.69 2.25 9.54
CA LEU A 69 -1.85 2.44 8.36
C LEU A 69 -0.40 2.00 8.58
N ALA A 70 0.14 2.15 9.80
CA ALA A 70 1.46 1.61 10.15
C ALA A 70 1.47 0.08 10.04
N SER A 71 0.42 -0.58 10.54
CA SER A 71 0.28 -2.03 10.45
C SER A 71 0.15 -2.50 8.99
N VAL A 72 -0.54 -1.73 8.17
CA VAL A 72 -0.66 -1.99 6.72
C VAL A 72 0.71 -1.94 6.05
N ALA A 73 1.52 -0.91 6.32
CA ALA A 73 2.85 -0.77 5.74
C ALA A 73 3.74 -1.97 6.12
N ASP A 74 3.71 -2.39 7.38
CA ASP A 74 4.45 -3.56 7.85
C ASP A 74 3.99 -4.84 7.13
N GLU A 75 2.69 -5.01 6.94
CA GLU A 75 2.14 -6.18 6.26
C GLU A 75 2.55 -6.25 4.80
N ILE A 76 2.60 -5.11 4.11
CA ILE A 76 3.07 -5.05 2.71
C ILE A 76 4.52 -5.50 2.64
N ASP A 77 5.38 -5.02 3.54
CA ASP A 77 6.79 -5.38 3.51
C ASP A 77 7.05 -6.86 3.84
N ARG A 78 6.10 -7.52 4.53
CA ARG A 78 6.16 -8.97 4.79
C ARG A 78 5.86 -9.82 3.56
N VAL A 79 5.24 -9.25 2.52
CA VAL A 79 5.02 -9.97 1.26
C VAL A 79 6.37 -10.31 0.63
N GLU A 80 7.26 -9.32 0.58
CA GLU A 80 8.66 -9.49 0.17
C GLU A 80 9.52 -8.48 0.92
N PRO A 81 10.64 -8.89 1.54
CA PRO A 81 11.56 -7.95 2.18
C PRO A 81 12.07 -6.92 1.17
N GLY A 82 12.04 -5.63 1.56
CA GLY A 82 12.48 -4.54 0.71
C GLY A 82 11.49 -4.07 -0.34
N LEU A 83 10.28 -4.60 -0.34
CA LEU A 83 9.25 -4.21 -1.30
C LEU A 83 8.86 -2.73 -1.14
N VAL A 84 8.67 -2.27 0.10
CA VAL A 84 8.32 -0.88 0.40
C VAL A 84 9.57 -0.02 0.40
N THR A 85 9.62 0.99 -0.46
CA THR A 85 10.77 1.90 -0.55
C THR A 85 10.49 3.28 0.04
N ARG A 86 9.23 3.68 0.10
CA ARG A 86 8.83 4.98 0.65
C ARG A 86 7.38 4.94 1.11
N THR A 87 7.09 5.62 2.20
CA THR A 87 5.71 5.87 2.66
C THR A 87 5.55 7.33 3.02
N GLU A 88 4.35 7.85 2.81
CA GLU A 88 3.97 9.21 3.17
C GLU A 88 2.52 9.23 3.63
N LEU A 89 2.25 9.81 4.78
CA LEU A 89 0.91 9.93 5.35
C LEU A 89 0.34 11.31 5.05
N GLU A 90 -0.91 11.32 4.56
CA GLU A 90 -1.64 12.56 4.30
C GLU A 90 -3.03 12.47 4.91
N TYR A 91 -3.42 13.44 5.73
CA TYR A 91 -4.79 13.52 6.22
C TYR A 91 -5.71 14.17 5.20
N LEU A 92 -6.87 13.56 4.99
CA LEU A 92 -7.92 14.07 4.10
C LEU A 92 -9.05 14.72 4.90
N ALA A 93 -9.20 14.31 6.15
CA ALA A 93 -10.18 14.88 7.05
C ALA A 93 -9.80 14.63 8.52
#